data_bcd532c7667fc43f13b50b254c64f1cc
#
_entry.id   bcd532c7667fc43f13b50b254c64f1cc
#
_cell.length_a   1.000
_cell.length_b   1.000
_cell.length_c   1.000
_cell.angle_alpha   90.00
_cell.angle_beta   90.00
_cell.angle_gamma   90.00
#
_symmetry.space_group_name_H-M   'P 1'
#
loop_
_entity.id
_entity.type
_entity.pdbx_description
1 polymer ?
#
loop_
_entity_poly.entity_id
_entity_poly.type
_entity_poly.pdbx_seq_one_letter_code
_entity_poly.pdbx_strand_id
1 'polypeptide(L)'
;IYGWRGAKVEHVNSFTEDYKNTEIIRLEQNYRSTNVILNAANALIDNNKDRLGKNLWTEKLEGEQIVLYQAYNEQDEARFIADVLKDWMNKGGIYEETAVLYRSNAQSRAIEEALLRISIPYRIYGGLRFYERLEIKNAIAYLKIIFNNNDNPSFERSISCLLYTSPSPRDVIQ
;
A
#
# COMPACT_ATOMS: atom_id res chain seq x y z
N ILE A 1 -1.13 10.86 9.92
CA ILE A 1 -1.08 9.97 8.74
C ILE A 1 -0.99 10.78 7.46
N TYR A 2 -1.76 11.84 7.29
CA TYR A 2 -1.75 12.67 6.08
C TYR A 2 -0.87 13.93 6.17
N GLY A 3 0.11 13.99 7.06
CA GLY A 3 1.04 15.12 7.19
C GLY A 3 1.73 15.51 5.89
N TRP A 4 2.10 14.52 5.08
CA TRP A 4 2.68 14.71 3.75
C TRP A 4 1.74 15.37 2.73
N ARG A 5 0.43 15.43 3.01
CA ARG A 5 -0.58 16.20 2.25
C ARG A 5 -0.89 17.56 2.87
N GLY A 6 -0.10 18.01 3.83
CA GLY A 6 -0.30 19.29 4.52
C GLY A 6 -1.32 19.24 5.67
N ALA A 7 -1.78 18.05 6.07
CA ALA A 7 -2.65 17.91 7.24
C ALA A 7 -1.85 18.15 8.53
N LYS A 8 -2.33 19.05 9.37
CA LYS A 8 -1.75 19.37 10.66
C LYS A 8 -2.71 18.94 11.78
N VAL A 9 -2.19 18.17 12.73
CA VAL A 9 -2.98 17.67 13.89
C VAL A 9 -3.39 18.84 14.79
N GLU A 10 -2.56 19.88 14.84
CA GLU A 10 -2.81 21.09 15.63
C GLU A 10 -4.14 21.75 15.27
N HIS A 11 -4.57 21.73 14.01
CA HIS A 11 -5.85 22.30 13.58
C HIS A 11 -7.07 21.57 14.18
N VAL A 12 -6.93 20.27 14.46
CA VAL A 12 -8.00 19.52 15.12
C VAL A 12 -8.02 19.82 16.61
N ASN A 13 -6.86 19.98 17.22
CA ASN A 13 -6.75 20.30 18.65
C ASN A 13 -7.18 21.74 18.97
N SER A 14 -6.79 22.71 18.12
CA SER A 14 -7.17 24.12 18.31
C SER A 14 -8.65 24.39 18.07
N PHE A 15 -9.36 23.53 17.33
CA PHE A 15 -10.78 23.73 17.04
C PHE A 15 -11.63 23.91 18.29
N THR A 16 -11.36 23.16 19.36
CA THR A 16 -12.09 23.27 20.63
C THR A 16 -11.70 24.50 21.44
N GLU A 17 -10.51 25.06 21.21
CA GLU A 17 -10.05 26.31 21.80
C GLU A 17 -10.66 27.52 21.09
N ASP A 18 -10.74 27.47 19.76
CA ASP A 18 -11.30 28.52 18.92
C ASP A 18 -12.83 28.64 19.08
N TYR A 19 -13.51 27.51 19.28
CA TYR A 19 -14.98 27.43 19.41
C TYR A 19 -15.40 26.91 20.78
N LYS A 20 -15.63 27.79 21.72
CA LYS A 20 -15.92 27.50 23.16
C LYS A 20 -17.14 26.62 23.44
N ASN A 21 -18.09 26.53 22.49
CA ASN A 21 -19.31 25.71 22.64
C ASN A 21 -19.23 24.40 21.86
N THR A 22 -18.05 23.88 21.63
CA THR A 22 -17.85 22.65 20.87
C THR A 22 -18.13 21.43 21.74
N GLU A 23 -19.02 20.55 21.28
CA GLU A 23 -19.25 19.23 21.85
C GLU A 23 -18.42 18.19 21.10
N ILE A 24 -17.66 17.37 21.82
CA ILE A 24 -16.84 16.33 21.25
C ILE A 24 -17.55 14.98 21.39
N ILE A 25 -18.02 14.43 20.27
CA ILE A 25 -18.61 13.10 20.19
C ILE A 25 -17.57 12.13 19.63
N ARG A 26 -17.25 11.07 20.39
CA ARG A 26 -16.29 10.04 19.98
C ARG A 26 -17.02 8.80 19.48
N LEU A 27 -16.78 8.43 18.21
CA LEU A 27 -17.27 7.17 17.65
C LEU A 27 -16.21 6.08 17.94
N GLU A 28 -16.38 5.36 19.05
CA GLU A 28 -15.38 4.41 19.56
C GLU A 28 -15.71 2.96 19.23
N GLN A 29 -16.98 2.64 18.96
CA GLN A 29 -17.37 1.30 18.55
C GLN A 29 -16.88 0.97 17.15
N ASN A 30 -16.19 -0.15 17.02
CA ASN A 30 -15.68 -0.69 15.75
C ASN A 30 -16.48 -1.93 15.35
N TYR A 31 -16.97 -1.96 14.12
CA TYR A 31 -17.79 -3.03 13.59
C TYR A 31 -17.03 -3.98 12.65
N ARG A 32 -15.79 -3.65 12.30
CA ARG A 32 -14.97 -4.37 11.34
C ARG A 32 -14.12 -5.45 12.00
N SER A 33 -13.34 -5.06 13.00
CA SER A 33 -12.25 -5.87 13.55
C SER A 33 -12.65 -6.58 14.83
N THR A 34 -11.95 -7.68 15.13
CA THR A 34 -12.06 -8.39 16.39
C THR A 34 -11.33 -7.67 17.52
N ASN A 35 -11.61 -8.04 18.76
CA ASN A 35 -10.98 -7.44 19.93
C ASN A 35 -9.45 -7.62 19.94
N VAL A 36 -8.94 -8.76 19.45
CA VAL A 36 -7.49 -9.02 19.34
C VAL A 36 -6.79 -7.94 18.50
N ILE A 37 -7.37 -7.60 17.35
CA ILE A 37 -6.83 -6.56 16.46
C ILE A 37 -6.93 -5.17 17.10
N LEU A 38 -8.07 -4.86 17.72
CA LEU A 38 -8.28 -3.55 18.34
C LEU A 38 -7.38 -3.32 19.56
N ASN A 39 -7.14 -4.35 20.35
CA ASN A 39 -6.22 -4.25 21.49
C ASN A 39 -4.79 -3.94 21.02
N ALA A 40 -4.32 -4.59 19.97
CA ALA A 40 -3.02 -4.31 19.37
C ALA A 40 -2.96 -2.89 18.78
N ALA A 41 -4.01 -2.45 18.09
CA ALA A 41 -4.10 -1.10 17.52
C ALA A 41 -4.14 -0.02 18.61
N ASN A 42 -4.92 -0.21 19.69
CA ASN A 42 -4.98 0.70 20.82
C ASN A 42 -3.62 0.80 21.52
N ALA A 43 -2.96 -0.34 21.79
CA ALA A 43 -1.64 -0.37 22.42
C ALA A 43 -0.58 0.35 21.57
N LEU A 44 -0.64 0.20 20.24
CA LEU A 44 0.27 0.89 19.33
C LEU A 44 0.05 2.41 19.35
N ILE A 45 -1.21 2.85 19.27
CA ILE A 45 -1.53 4.28 19.19
C ILE A 45 -1.34 4.99 20.53
N ASP A 46 -1.35 4.29 21.67
CA ASP A 46 -1.13 4.85 22.99
C ASP A 46 0.29 5.43 23.16
N ASN A 47 1.23 5.05 22.32
CA ASN A 47 2.56 5.67 22.27
C ASN A 47 2.51 7.14 21.78
N ASN A 48 1.45 7.57 21.11
CA ASN A 48 1.25 8.95 20.67
C ASN A 48 0.59 9.77 21.78
N LYS A 49 1.35 10.64 22.43
CA LYS A 49 0.89 11.44 23.59
C LYS A 49 -0.04 12.60 23.22
N ASP A 50 0.08 13.15 21.99
CA ASP A 50 -0.63 14.34 21.53
C ASP A 50 -1.93 14.00 20.78
N ARG A 51 -2.68 13.02 21.25
CA ARG A 51 -3.94 12.62 20.62
C ARG A 51 -5.15 13.03 21.45
N LEU A 52 -6.30 13.21 20.79
CA LEU A 52 -7.58 13.54 21.44
C LEU A 52 -8.16 12.41 22.32
N GLY A 53 -7.44 11.32 22.51
CA GLY A 53 -7.84 10.15 23.29
C GLY A 53 -9.09 9.47 22.73
N LYS A 54 -8.90 8.29 22.16
CA LYS A 54 -9.96 7.43 21.62
C LYS A 54 -9.56 5.98 21.84
N ASN A 55 -10.48 5.19 22.42
CA ASN A 55 -10.26 3.77 22.65
C ASN A 55 -11.28 2.99 21.85
N LEU A 56 -10.79 2.28 20.81
CA LEU A 56 -11.66 1.46 19.97
C LEU A 56 -12.05 0.18 20.71
N TRP A 57 -13.34 -0.14 20.68
CA TRP A 57 -13.89 -1.37 21.23
C TRP A 57 -14.85 -2.03 20.24
N THR A 58 -15.13 -3.32 20.43
CA THR A 58 -16.02 -4.09 19.57
C THR A 58 -16.79 -5.13 20.38
N GLU A 59 -17.95 -5.52 19.89
CA GLU A 59 -18.71 -6.67 20.38
C GLU A 59 -18.16 -8.01 19.88
N LYS A 60 -17.29 -7.99 18.84
CA LYS A 60 -16.62 -9.18 18.30
C LYS A 60 -15.45 -9.59 19.18
N LEU A 61 -15.72 -10.31 20.26
CA LEU A 61 -14.74 -10.67 21.28
C LEU A 61 -13.72 -11.71 20.80
N GLU A 62 -14.14 -12.65 19.94
CA GLU A 62 -13.31 -13.73 19.43
C GLU A 62 -12.60 -13.34 18.14
N GLY A 63 -11.39 -13.90 17.95
CA GLY A 63 -10.60 -13.70 16.75
C GLY A 63 -9.27 -14.47 16.83
N GLU A 64 -8.69 -14.72 15.67
CA GLU A 64 -7.38 -15.35 15.59
C GLU A 64 -6.29 -14.43 16.18
N GLN A 65 -5.24 -15.07 16.70
CA GLN A 65 -4.08 -14.35 17.22
C GLN A 65 -3.30 -13.70 16.09
N ILE A 66 -2.72 -12.52 16.37
CA ILE A 66 -1.81 -11.84 15.45
C ILE A 66 -0.50 -12.63 15.40
N VAL A 67 -0.07 -13.00 14.21
CA VAL A 67 1.21 -13.68 13.98
C VAL A 67 2.25 -12.65 13.54
N LEU A 68 3.39 -12.62 14.21
CA LEU A 68 4.55 -11.83 13.81
C LEU A 68 5.61 -12.76 13.20
N TYR A 69 6.00 -12.49 11.96
CA TYR A 69 7.08 -13.19 11.28
C TYR A 69 8.22 -12.22 10.95
N GLN A 70 9.42 -12.57 11.33
CA GLN A 70 10.63 -11.80 11.01
C GLN A 70 11.42 -12.54 9.93
N ALA A 71 11.34 -12.04 8.70
CA ALA A 71 12.04 -12.59 7.56
C ALA A 71 13.52 -12.21 7.52
N TYR A 72 14.34 -13.02 6.86
CA TYR A 72 15.76 -12.74 6.63
C TYR A 72 15.97 -11.75 5.48
N ASN A 73 15.09 -11.78 4.48
CA ASN A 73 15.13 -10.91 3.29
C ASN A 73 13.75 -10.84 2.63
N GLU A 74 13.65 -10.03 1.58
CA GLU A 74 12.40 -9.81 0.82
C GLU A 74 11.82 -11.09 0.20
N GLN A 75 12.68 -12.01 -0.26
CA GLN A 75 12.25 -13.27 -0.86
C GLN A 75 11.70 -14.24 0.19
N ASP A 76 12.27 -14.23 1.37
CA ASP A 76 11.81 -15.03 2.49
C ASP A 76 10.45 -14.52 3.01
N GLU A 77 10.29 -13.18 3.12
CA GLU A 77 9.00 -12.55 3.44
C GLU A 77 7.92 -12.93 2.42
N ALA A 78 8.23 -12.78 1.13
CA ALA A 78 7.29 -13.07 0.06
C ALA A 78 6.90 -14.55 0.00
N ARG A 79 7.85 -15.45 0.26
CA ARG A 79 7.58 -16.90 0.34
C ARG A 79 6.68 -17.22 1.53
N PHE A 80 6.95 -16.65 2.72
CA PHE A 80 6.11 -16.83 3.89
C PHE A 80 4.66 -16.38 3.61
N ILE A 81 4.47 -15.22 2.97
CA ILE A 81 3.13 -14.73 2.58
C ILE A 81 2.44 -15.74 1.65
N ALA A 82 3.15 -16.23 0.65
CA ALA A 82 2.61 -17.19 -0.31
C ALA A 82 2.23 -18.53 0.35
N ASP A 83 3.04 -19.03 1.28
CA ASP A 83 2.78 -20.25 2.04
C ASP A 83 1.55 -20.09 2.96
N VAL A 84 1.43 -18.96 3.67
CA VAL A 84 0.26 -18.65 4.50
C VAL A 84 -1.02 -18.60 3.67
N LEU A 85 -1.00 -17.99 2.48
CA LEU A 85 -2.14 -17.95 1.58
C LEU A 85 -2.53 -19.34 1.08
N LYS A 86 -1.55 -20.17 0.75
CA LYS A 86 -1.78 -21.54 0.33
C LYS A 86 -2.41 -22.37 1.45
N ASP A 87 -1.93 -22.21 2.68
CA ASP A 87 -2.47 -22.89 3.85
C ASP A 87 -3.90 -22.43 4.16
N TRP A 88 -4.18 -21.13 4.00
CA TRP A 88 -5.53 -20.57 4.14
C TRP A 88 -6.50 -21.22 3.15
N MET A 89 -6.12 -21.35 1.89
CA MET A 89 -6.92 -22.00 0.87
C MET A 89 -7.16 -23.49 1.16
N ASN A 90 -6.13 -24.20 1.63
CA ASN A 90 -6.24 -25.60 2.01
C ASN A 90 -7.22 -25.83 3.17
N LYS A 91 -7.41 -24.82 4.01
CA LYS A 91 -8.39 -24.80 5.11
C LYS A 91 -9.80 -24.36 4.68
N GLY A 92 -10.02 -24.14 3.39
CA GLY A 92 -11.32 -23.71 2.84
C GLY A 92 -11.51 -22.19 2.78
N GLY A 93 -10.44 -21.41 2.92
CA GLY A 93 -10.46 -19.95 2.74
C GLY A 93 -10.67 -19.53 1.29
N ILE A 94 -11.00 -18.26 1.09
CA ILE A 94 -11.26 -17.66 -0.23
C ILE A 94 -10.24 -16.55 -0.49
N TYR A 95 -9.65 -16.50 -1.69
CA TYR A 95 -8.64 -15.48 -2.05
C TYR A 95 -9.20 -14.06 -1.99
N GLU A 96 -10.45 -13.86 -2.40
CA GLU A 96 -11.13 -12.57 -2.43
C GLU A 96 -11.29 -11.94 -1.04
N GLU A 97 -11.23 -12.74 0.02
CA GLU A 97 -11.30 -12.28 1.41
C GLU A 97 -9.92 -11.97 2.01
N THR A 98 -8.86 -12.12 1.21
CA THR A 98 -7.49 -11.93 1.68
C THR A 98 -6.86 -10.68 1.06
N ALA A 99 -6.14 -9.91 1.87
CA ALA A 99 -5.40 -8.73 1.40
C ALA A 99 -3.98 -8.74 1.95
N VAL A 100 -3.02 -8.45 1.08
CA VAL A 100 -1.61 -8.21 1.44
C VAL A 100 -1.35 -6.71 1.37
N LEU A 101 -1.00 -6.12 2.50
CA LEU A 101 -0.72 -4.68 2.60
C LEU A 101 0.79 -4.46 2.74
N TYR A 102 1.34 -3.56 1.95
CA TYR A 102 2.75 -3.19 2.01
C TYR A 102 2.94 -1.67 2.03
N ARG A 103 4.04 -1.22 2.59
CA ARG A 103 4.32 0.22 2.77
C ARG A 103 4.83 0.89 1.51
N SER A 104 5.62 0.19 0.70
CA SER A 104 6.33 0.72 -0.45
C SER A 104 6.05 -0.13 -1.69
N ASN A 105 5.86 0.53 -2.84
CA ASN A 105 5.67 -0.17 -4.12
C ASN A 105 6.85 -1.06 -4.53
N ALA A 106 8.04 -0.83 -3.98
CA ALA A 106 9.20 -1.69 -4.23
C ALA A 106 8.98 -3.13 -3.71
N GLN A 107 8.26 -3.28 -2.60
CA GLN A 107 7.97 -4.58 -1.98
C GLN A 107 7.02 -5.44 -2.84
N SER A 108 6.18 -4.83 -3.68
CA SER A 108 5.19 -5.57 -4.48
C SER A 108 5.84 -6.61 -5.40
N ARG A 109 7.02 -6.31 -5.95
CA ARG A 109 7.69 -7.19 -6.91
C ARG A 109 8.00 -8.58 -6.35
N ALA A 110 8.63 -8.65 -5.17
CA ALA A 110 8.98 -9.92 -4.55
C ALA A 110 7.72 -10.74 -4.22
N ILE A 111 6.67 -10.06 -3.73
CA ILE A 111 5.37 -10.68 -3.42
C ILE A 111 4.70 -11.20 -4.69
N GLU A 112 4.66 -10.40 -5.77
CA GLU A 112 4.09 -10.81 -7.06
C GLU A 112 4.82 -12.04 -7.64
N GLU A 113 6.17 -12.03 -7.62
CA GLU A 113 6.98 -13.16 -8.09
C GLU A 113 6.71 -14.44 -7.28
N ALA A 114 6.53 -14.34 -5.96
CA ALA A 114 6.21 -15.47 -5.11
C ALA A 114 4.81 -16.04 -5.38
N LEU A 115 3.81 -15.18 -5.53
CA LEU A 115 2.43 -15.58 -5.85
C LEU A 115 2.32 -16.23 -7.24
N LEU A 116 3.01 -15.66 -8.24
CA LEU A 116 3.06 -16.23 -9.60
C LEU A 116 3.70 -17.63 -9.61
N ARG A 117 4.78 -17.82 -8.84
CA ARG A 117 5.50 -19.10 -8.75
C ARG A 117 4.61 -20.25 -8.29
N ILE A 118 3.66 -19.97 -7.40
CA ILE A 118 2.70 -20.97 -6.86
C ILE A 118 1.31 -20.83 -7.48
N SER A 119 1.19 -20.03 -8.58
CA SER A 119 -0.04 -19.85 -9.35
C SER A 119 -1.24 -19.32 -8.54
N ILE A 120 -0.99 -18.49 -7.54
CA ILE A 120 -2.05 -17.79 -6.81
C ILE A 120 -2.49 -16.56 -7.62
N PRO A 121 -3.78 -16.44 -7.99
CA PRO A 121 -4.28 -15.25 -8.66
C PRO A 121 -4.27 -14.05 -7.70
N TYR A 122 -3.87 -12.89 -8.19
CA TYR A 122 -3.84 -11.67 -7.39
C TYR A 122 -4.25 -10.44 -8.20
N ARG A 123 -4.65 -9.38 -7.51
CA ARG A 123 -4.94 -8.07 -8.08
C ARG A 123 -4.26 -6.97 -7.26
N ILE A 124 -3.59 -6.04 -7.95
CA ILE A 124 -2.98 -4.87 -7.31
C ILE A 124 -3.97 -3.70 -7.34
N TYR A 125 -4.18 -3.08 -6.17
CA TYR A 125 -4.98 -1.88 -6.00
C TYR A 125 -4.10 -0.68 -5.67
N GLY A 126 -4.35 0.43 -6.32
CA GLY A 126 -3.68 1.71 -6.03
C GLY A 126 -2.25 1.85 -6.56
N GLY A 127 -1.75 0.88 -7.33
CA GLY A 127 -0.45 0.92 -7.99
C GLY A 127 -0.53 0.40 -9.42
N LEU A 128 0.38 0.86 -10.28
CA LEU A 128 0.62 0.23 -11.57
C LEU A 128 1.37 -1.09 -11.32
N ARG A 129 0.98 -2.17 -12.02
CA ARG A 129 1.76 -3.40 -12.07
C ARG A 129 3.20 -3.07 -12.46
N PHE A 130 4.17 -3.83 -11.96
CA PHE A 130 5.58 -3.55 -12.21
C PHE A 130 5.86 -3.25 -13.70
N TYR A 131 5.36 -4.09 -14.59
CA TYR A 131 5.54 -3.93 -16.05
C TYR A 131 4.67 -2.81 -16.68
N GLU A 132 3.72 -2.25 -15.93
CA GLU A 132 2.89 -1.13 -16.38
C GLU A 132 3.47 0.23 -16.00
N ARG A 133 4.50 0.28 -15.16
CA ARG A 133 5.19 1.50 -14.79
C ARG A 133 5.86 2.13 -16.01
N LEU A 134 5.83 3.45 -16.07
CA LEU A 134 6.34 4.21 -17.22
C LEU A 134 7.81 3.89 -17.50
N GLU A 135 8.63 3.86 -16.45
CA GLU A 135 10.06 3.58 -16.50
C GLU A 135 10.35 2.19 -17.07
N ILE A 136 9.57 1.21 -16.61
CA ILE A 136 9.72 -0.18 -17.07
C ILE A 136 9.26 -0.34 -18.52
N LYS A 137 8.13 0.26 -18.90
CA LYS A 137 7.66 0.28 -20.29
C LYS A 137 8.68 0.93 -21.22
N ASN A 138 9.35 1.99 -20.79
CA ASN A 138 10.40 2.65 -21.56
C ASN A 138 11.62 1.73 -21.70
N ALA A 139 12.10 1.12 -20.62
CA ALA A 139 13.22 0.15 -20.68
C ALA A 139 12.91 -1.04 -21.60
N ILE A 140 11.70 -1.59 -21.50
CA ILE A 140 11.26 -2.69 -22.38
C ILE A 140 11.19 -2.23 -23.84
N ALA A 141 10.79 -0.99 -24.13
CA ALA A 141 10.74 -0.47 -25.49
C ALA A 141 12.14 -0.45 -26.12
N TYR A 142 13.17 -0.02 -25.39
CA TYR A 142 14.57 -0.11 -25.87
C TYR A 142 15.00 -1.55 -26.17
N LEU A 143 14.71 -2.50 -25.27
CA LEU A 143 15.05 -3.90 -25.48
C LEU A 143 14.32 -4.50 -26.70
N LYS A 144 13.04 -4.14 -26.90
CA LYS A 144 12.27 -4.59 -28.06
C LYS A 144 12.84 -4.09 -29.38
N ILE A 145 13.31 -2.83 -29.46
CA ILE A 145 13.94 -2.29 -30.66
C ILE A 145 15.23 -3.04 -30.99
N ILE A 146 16.03 -3.37 -29.96
CA ILE A 146 17.26 -4.16 -30.16
C ILE A 146 16.94 -5.53 -30.75
N PHE A 147 15.85 -6.16 -30.30
CA PHE A 147 15.42 -7.47 -30.78
C PHE A 147 14.72 -7.39 -32.14
N ASN A 148 13.91 -6.36 -32.39
CA ASN A 148 13.16 -6.16 -33.63
C ASN A 148 13.22 -4.68 -34.04
N ASN A 149 14.05 -4.35 -35.01
CA ASN A 149 14.25 -2.98 -35.50
C ASN A 149 13.02 -2.39 -36.21
N ASN A 150 12.01 -3.20 -36.52
CA ASN A 150 10.77 -2.78 -37.19
C ASN A 150 9.61 -2.58 -36.20
N ASP A 151 9.87 -2.58 -34.88
CA ASP A 151 8.85 -2.30 -33.86
C ASP A 151 8.61 -0.77 -33.71
N ASN A 152 7.80 -0.23 -34.63
CA ASN A 152 7.46 1.19 -34.64
C ASN A 152 6.87 1.72 -33.32
N PRO A 153 5.94 1.02 -32.62
CA PRO A 153 5.43 1.48 -31.33
C PRO A 153 6.51 1.61 -30.25
N SER A 154 7.45 0.67 -30.21
CA SER A 154 8.58 0.72 -29.27
C SER A 154 9.57 1.83 -29.62
N PHE A 155 9.80 2.07 -30.91
CA PHE A 155 10.63 3.18 -31.39
C PHE A 155 10.04 4.53 -31.03
N GLU A 156 8.77 4.78 -31.29
CA GLU A 156 8.06 6.00 -30.95
C GLU A 156 8.11 6.27 -29.43
N ARG A 157 7.88 5.23 -28.61
CA ARG A 157 8.00 5.35 -27.15
C ARG A 157 9.40 5.71 -26.69
N SER A 158 10.43 5.13 -27.30
CA SER A 158 11.83 5.40 -26.92
C SER A 158 12.22 6.84 -27.21
N ILE A 159 11.79 7.40 -28.34
CA ILE A 159 12.03 8.80 -28.69
C ILE A 159 11.25 9.75 -27.76
N SER A 160 9.98 9.44 -27.50
CA SER A 160 9.14 10.25 -26.59
C SER A 160 9.71 10.30 -25.17
N CYS A 161 10.35 9.24 -24.70
CA CYS A 161 11.02 9.19 -23.41
C CYS A 161 12.20 10.20 -23.33
N LEU A 162 12.97 10.34 -24.40
CA LEU A 162 14.11 11.28 -24.47
C LEU A 162 13.65 12.74 -24.60
N LEU A 163 12.51 12.99 -25.25
CA LEU A 163 11.95 14.34 -25.40
C LEU A 163 11.43 14.94 -24.09
N TYR A 164 11.16 14.12 -23.07
CA TYR A 164 10.73 14.61 -21.74
C TYR A 164 11.85 15.33 -20.97
N THR A 165 13.09 15.30 -21.45
CA THR A 165 14.22 16.05 -20.91
C THR A 165 14.38 17.44 -21.52
N SER A 166 13.58 17.79 -22.53
CA SER A 166 13.54 19.14 -23.09
C SER A 166 12.63 20.03 -22.24
N PRO A 167 13.08 21.21 -21.80
CA PRO A 167 12.19 22.14 -21.11
C PRO A 167 10.98 22.44 -22.00
N SER A 168 9.80 22.37 -21.41
CA SER A 168 8.56 22.73 -22.10
C SER A 168 8.69 24.15 -22.68
N PRO A 169 8.15 24.44 -23.88
CA PRO A 169 8.12 25.81 -24.39
C PRO A 169 7.49 26.83 -23.44
N ARG A 170 6.76 26.36 -22.42
CA ARG A 170 6.21 27.20 -21.34
C ARG A 170 7.22 27.57 -20.26
N ASP A 171 8.34 26.85 -20.13
CA ASP A 171 9.37 27.09 -19.13
C ASP A 171 10.45 28.10 -19.62
N VAL A 172 10.34 28.53 -20.87
CA VAL A 172 11.30 29.48 -21.52
C VAL A 172 10.77 30.92 -21.49
N ILE A 173 9.56 31.15 -20.95
CA ILE A 173 9.02 32.52 -20.82
C ILE A 173 8.91 32.85 -19.32
N GLN A 174 10.04 33.18 -18.72
CA GLN A 174 10.17 34.07 -17.56
C GLN A 174 11.38 34.99 -17.75
#